data_706075f0b0753b393a995cd0c1d12063
#
_entry.id   706075f0b0753b393a995cd0c1d12063
#
_cell.length_a   1.000
_cell.length_b   1.000
_cell.length_c   1.000
_cell.angle_alpha   90.00
_cell.angle_beta   90.00
_cell.angle_gamma   90.00
#
_symmetry.space_group_name_H-M   'P 1'
#
loop_
_entity.id
_entity.type
_entity.pdbx_description
1 polymer ?
#
loop_
_entity_poly.entity_id
_entity_poly.type
_entity_poly.pdbx_seq_one_letter_code
_entity_poly.pdbx_strand_id
1 'polypeptide(L)'
;MMKVSMTLWKTLALVLAGVIFVATFLITSVPARTTTDDDTAALYKSKCFACHGATAEKKFDATKAEDELIQTVLKGKKMEKPPNMPGYEEKGITADQAKALVAFMKLQKH
;
A
#
# COMPACT_ATOMS: atom_id res chain seq x y z
N MET A 1 63.46 -3.63 5.34
CA MET A 1 62.16 -4.21 5.77
C MET A 1 61.49 -3.23 6.71
N MET A 2 60.46 -2.57 6.23
CA MET A 2 59.67 -1.69 7.09
C MET A 2 58.75 -2.56 7.98
N LYS A 3 58.99 -2.54 9.29
CA LYS A 3 58.05 -3.13 10.26
C LYS A 3 56.78 -2.28 10.27
N VAL A 4 55.76 -2.72 9.56
CA VAL A 4 54.42 -2.13 9.69
C VAL A 4 53.97 -2.38 11.12
N SER A 5 53.83 -1.31 11.89
CA SER A 5 53.43 -1.38 13.28
C SER A 5 52.06 -2.06 13.40
N MET A 6 51.99 -3.07 14.23
CA MET A 6 50.77 -3.84 14.51
C MET A 6 49.62 -2.96 15.00
N THR A 7 49.94 -1.75 15.47
CA THR A 7 48.95 -0.73 15.83
C THR A 7 48.23 -0.09 14.63
N LEU A 8 48.96 0.08 13.51
CA LEU A 8 48.41 0.64 12.28
C LEU A 8 47.37 -0.31 11.63
N TRP A 9 47.63 -1.61 11.72
CA TRP A 9 46.69 -2.62 11.21
C TRP A 9 45.42 -2.71 12.03
N LYS A 10 45.52 -2.57 13.37
CA LYS A 10 44.35 -2.57 14.28
C LYS A 10 43.46 -1.35 14.06
N THR A 11 44.04 -0.17 13.82
CA THR A 11 43.25 1.04 13.51
C THR A 11 42.59 0.98 12.13
N LEU A 12 43.29 0.41 11.13
CA LEU A 12 42.74 0.24 9.79
C LEU A 12 41.55 -0.75 9.78
N ALA A 13 41.65 -1.85 10.54
CA ALA A 13 40.57 -2.83 10.67
C ALA A 13 39.31 -2.25 11.35
N LEU A 14 39.48 -1.38 12.36
CA LEU A 14 38.34 -0.72 13.03
C LEU A 14 37.65 0.32 12.13
N VAL A 15 38.39 1.05 11.31
CA VAL A 15 37.81 2.02 10.37
C VAL A 15 37.06 1.30 9.27
N LEU A 16 37.57 0.19 8.73
CA LEU A 16 36.89 -0.62 7.71
C LEU A 16 35.59 -1.24 8.26
N ALA A 17 35.59 -1.74 9.50
CA ALA A 17 34.40 -2.29 10.14
C ALA A 17 33.32 -1.22 10.35
N GLY A 18 33.70 0.02 10.72
CA GLY A 18 32.80 1.14 10.89
C GLY A 18 32.14 1.57 9.56
N VAL A 19 32.90 1.60 8.47
CA VAL A 19 32.37 1.98 7.15
C VAL A 19 31.38 0.93 6.61
N ILE A 20 31.64 -0.36 6.83
CA ILE A 20 30.74 -1.44 6.42
C ILE A 20 29.41 -1.37 7.22
N PHE A 21 29.48 -1.04 8.52
CA PHE A 21 28.27 -0.96 9.36
C PHE A 21 27.37 0.22 8.97
N VAL A 22 27.92 1.36 8.57
CA VAL A 22 27.14 2.52 8.11
C VAL A 22 26.52 2.26 6.73
N ALA A 23 27.22 1.54 5.84
CA ALA A 23 26.69 1.24 4.51
C ALA A 23 25.51 0.26 4.53
N THR A 24 25.42 -0.65 5.52
CA THR A 24 24.31 -1.60 5.63
C THR A 24 23.03 -0.98 6.21
N PHE A 25 23.12 0.18 6.87
CA PHE A 25 21.94 0.85 7.45
C PHE A 25 21.18 1.75 6.46
N LEU A 26 21.75 2.03 5.29
CA LEU A 26 21.17 2.93 4.29
C LEU A 26 20.25 2.23 3.26
N ILE A 27 20.05 0.92 3.35
CA ILE A 27 19.34 0.15 2.29
C ILE A 27 17.89 -0.21 2.68
N THR A 28 17.37 0.18 3.85
CA THR A 28 16.05 -0.26 4.32
C THR A 28 15.00 0.84 4.42
N SER A 29 15.05 1.83 3.54
CA SER A 29 13.91 2.73 3.37
C SER A 29 13.36 2.55 1.96
N VAL A 30 12.71 1.40 1.70
CA VAL A 30 11.72 1.35 0.64
C VAL A 30 10.53 2.16 1.18
N PRO A 31 10.23 3.35 0.62
CA PRO A 31 9.03 4.05 1.04
C PRO A 31 7.87 3.12 0.72
N ALA A 32 7.09 2.75 1.73
CA ALA A 32 5.78 2.18 1.52
C ALA A 32 5.07 3.13 0.54
N ARG A 33 4.69 2.61 -0.61
CA ARG A 33 4.00 3.38 -1.65
C ARG A 33 2.66 3.79 -1.06
N THR A 34 2.63 4.95 -0.44
CA THR A 34 1.37 5.58 -0.04
C THR A 34 0.61 5.86 -1.31
N THR A 35 -0.51 5.18 -1.49
CA THR A 35 -1.48 5.55 -2.53
C THR A 35 -1.85 7.01 -2.31
N THR A 36 -1.50 7.86 -3.26
CA THR A 36 -1.89 9.27 -3.21
C THR A 36 -3.39 9.37 -3.45
N ASP A 37 -4.03 10.42 -2.96
CA ASP A 37 -5.47 10.66 -3.18
C ASP A 37 -5.81 10.70 -4.67
N ASP A 38 -4.93 11.24 -5.50
CA ASP A 38 -5.08 11.29 -6.96
C ASP A 38 -5.07 9.87 -7.58
N ASP A 39 -4.17 9.00 -7.12
CA ASP A 39 -4.11 7.61 -7.58
C ASP A 39 -5.38 6.85 -7.17
N THR A 40 -5.89 7.10 -5.97
CA THR A 40 -7.12 6.48 -5.45
C THR A 40 -8.34 6.94 -6.24
N ALA A 41 -8.44 8.23 -6.54
CA ALA A 41 -9.54 8.79 -7.36
C ALA A 41 -9.53 8.22 -8.78
N ALA A 42 -8.34 8.09 -9.40
CA ALA A 42 -8.19 7.48 -10.73
C ALA A 42 -8.56 5.99 -10.70
N LEU A 43 -8.17 5.26 -9.66
CA LEU A 43 -8.50 3.86 -9.47
C LEU A 43 -10.01 3.67 -9.27
N TYR A 44 -10.65 4.50 -8.46
CA TYR A 44 -12.10 4.51 -8.28
C TYR A 44 -12.82 4.74 -9.60
N LYS A 45 -12.43 5.76 -10.35
CA LYS A 45 -13.01 6.10 -11.64
C LYS A 45 -12.92 4.96 -12.65
N SER A 46 -11.81 4.24 -12.68
CA SER A 46 -11.57 3.15 -13.63
C SER A 46 -12.24 1.84 -13.27
N LYS A 47 -12.42 1.54 -11.97
CA LYS A 47 -12.85 0.22 -11.49
C LYS A 47 -14.20 0.20 -10.78
N CYS A 48 -14.61 1.29 -10.16
CA CYS A 48 -15.74 1.32 -9.24
C CYS A 48 -16.91 2.19 -9.75
N PHE A 49 -16.59 3.27 -10.43
CA PHE A 49 -17.52 4.30 -10.88
C PHE A 49 -18.74 3.75 -11.63
N ALA A 50 -18.53 2.81 -12.56
CA ALA A 50 -19.62 2.30 -13.40
C ALA A 50 -20.79 1.69 -12.60
N CYS A 51 -20.51 1.10 -11.44
CA CYS A 51 -21.51 0.48 -10.57
C CYS A 51 -21.88 1.34 -9.38
N HIS A 52 -20.94 2.12 -8.83
CA HIS A 52 -21.13 2.89 -7.60
C HIS A 52 -21.51 4.36 -7.83
N GLY A 53 -21.31 4.90 -9.03
CA GLY A 53 -21.62 6.29 -9.36
C GLY A 53 -20.51 7.27 -8.98
N ALA A 54 -20.72 8.55 -9.29
CA ALA A 54 -19.70 9.60 -9.13
C ALA A 54 -19.34 9.86 -7.66
N THR A 55 -20.30 9.74 -6.76
CA THR A 55 -20.19 10.01 -5.32
C THR A 55 -20.43 8.77 -4.47
N ALA A 56 -20.18 7.59 -5.02
CA ALA A 56 -20.46 6.31 -4.35
C ALA A 56 -21.90 6.18 -3.82
N GLU A 57 -22.84 6.84 -4.47
CA GLU A 57 -24.25 6.92 -4.03
C GLU A 57 -25.01 5.61 -4.23
N LYS A 58 -24.51 4.74 -5.13
CA LYS A 58 -25.17 3.49 -5.48
C LYS A 58 -24.51 2.30 -4.81
N LYS A 59 -25.32 1.42 -4.23
CA LYS A 59 -24.88 0.10 -3.71
C LYS A 59 -23.74 0.13 -2.69
N PHE A 60 -23.45 1.28 -2.08
CA PHE A 60 -22.44 1.43 -1.05
C PHE A 60 -23.08 1.86 0.27
N ASP A 61 -22.83 1.09 1.32
CA ASP A 61 -23.27 1.38 2.69
C ASP A 61 -22.08 1.81 3.55
N ALA A 62 -21.97 3.12 3.78
CA ALA A 62 -20.88 3.71 4.53
C ALA A 62 -20.94 3.39 6.06
N THR A 63 -22.06 2.86 6.55
CA THR A 63 -22.24 2.52 7.98
C THR A 63 -21.65 1.18 8.36
N LYS A 64 -21.29 0.37 7.38
CA LYS A 64 -20.65 -0.94 7.60
C LYS A 64 -19.23 -0.79 8.15
N ALA A 65 -18.79 -1.82 8.89
CA ALA A 65 -17.44 -1.90 9.40
C ALA A 65 -16.41 -1.78 8.26
N GLU A 66 -15.34 -1.03 8.49
CA GLU A 66 -14.31 -0.78 7.48
C GLU A 66 -13.70 -2.07 6.96
N ASP A 67 -13.39 -3.01 7.86
CA ASP A 67 -12.82 -4.31 7.49
C ASP A 67 -13.75 -5.13 6.60
N GLU A 68 -15.06 -5.11 6.86
CA GLU A 68 -16.05 -5.76 5.99
C GLU A 68 -16.04 -5.15 4.59
N LEU A 69 -15.97 -3.82 4.50
CA LEU A 69 -15.93 -3.11 3.23
C LEU A 69 -14.63 -3.42 2.46
N ILE A 70 -13.49 -3.45 3.14
CA ILE A 70 -12.19 -3.80 2.53
C ILE A 70 -12.24 -5.23 1.99
N GLN A 71 -12.73 -6.19 2.78
CA GLN A 71 -12.88 -7.58 2.32
C GLN A 71 -13.85 -7.69 1.13
N THR A 72 -14.89 -6.89 1.12
CA THR A 72 -15.82 -6.83 -0.02
C THR A 72 -15.14 -6.34 -1.29
N VAL A 73 -14.26 -5.36 -1.22
CA VAL A 73 -13.46 -4.91 -2.37
C VAL A 73 -12.51 -6.01 -2.85
N LEU A 74 -11.83 -6.68 -1.94
CA LEU A 74 -10.84 -7.70 -2.28
C LEU A 74 -11.47 -8.97 -2.82
N LYS A 75 -12.49 -9.49 -2.18
CA LYS A 75 -13.11 -10.79 -2.45
C LYS A 75 -14.38 -10.72 -3.31
N GLY A 76 -14.97 -9.54 -3.42
CA GLY A 76 -16.26 -9.36 -4.07
C GLY A 76 -17.43 -9.69 -3.16
N LYS A 77 -18.63 -9.50 -3.70
CA LYS A 77 -19.87 -9.80 -3.01
C LYS A 77 -20.90 -10.38 -3.97
N LYS A 78 -21.45 -11.54 -3.61
CA LYS A 78 -22.59 -12.11 -4.31
C LYS A 78 -23.86 -11.32 -3.94
N MET A 79 -24.58 -10.87 -4.94
CA MET A 79 -25.83 -10.15 -4.78
C MET A 79 -27.03 -11.07 -5.00
N GLU A 80 -28.18 -10.78 -4.39
CA GLU A 80 -29.43 -11.50 -4.66
C GLU A 80 -29.88 -11.36 -6.12
N LYS A 81 -29.63 -10.20 -6.69
CA LYS A 81 -29.89 -9.89 -8.12
C LYS A 81 -28.59 -9.44 -8.79
N PRO A 82 -28.27 -9.97 -9.97
CA PRO A 82 -27.13 -9.51 -10.75
C PRO A 82 -27.19 -8.01 -11.09
N PRO A 83 -26.02 -7.35 -11.29
CA PRO A 83 -24.68 -7.91 -11.29
C PRO A 83 -24.09 -8.10 -9.89
N ASN A 84 -23.29 -9.15 -9.71
CA ASN A 84 -22.46 -9.34 -8.52
C ASN A 84 -21.32 -8.33 -8.50
N MET A 85 -20.85 -7.95 -7.30
CA MET A 85 -19.62 -7.19 -7.17
C MET A 85 -18.42 -8.15 -7.32
N PRO A 86 -17.55 -7.95 -8.34
CA PRO A 86 -16.38 -8.80 -8.50
C PRO A 86 -15.35 -8.54 -7.41
N GLY A 87 -14.52 -9.54 -7.10
CA GLY A 87 -13.32 -9.36 -6.28
C GLY A 87 -12.20 -8.73 -7.09
N TYR A 88 -11.46 -7.84 -6.47
CA TYR A 88 -10.38 -7.09 -7.14
C TYR A 88 -8.97 -7.50 -6.71
N GLU A 89 -8.83 -8.36 -5.71
CA GLU A 89 -7.52 -8.87 -5.29
C GLU A 89 -6.78 -9.58 -6.42
N GLU A 90 -7.47 -10.49 -7.13
CA GLU A 90 -6.92 -11.18 -8.30
C GLU A 90 -6.68 -10.26 -9.50
N LYS A 91 -7.27 -9.07 -9.49
CA LYS A 91 -7.09 -8.04 -10.52
C LYS A 91 -5.99 -7.03 -10.15
N GLY A 92 -5.21 -7.32 -9.11
CA GLY A 92 -4.04 -6.56 -8.71
C GLY A 92 -4.30 -5.42 -7.71
N ILE A 93 -5.50 -5.31 -7.12
CA ILE A 93 -5.75 -4.36 -6.03
C ILE A 93 -5.23 -4.93 -4.72
N THR A 94 -4.33 -4.20 -4.09
CA THR A 94 -3.75 -4.55 -2.78
C THR A 94 -4.70 -4.20 -1.63
N ALA A 95 -4.45 -4.74 -0.44
CA ALA A 95 -5.21 -4.42 0.76
C ALA A 95 -5.14 -2.92 1.11
N ASP A 96 -3.99 -2.28 0.92
CA ASP A 96 -3.81 -0.84 1.15
C ASP A 96 -4.61 0.00 0.15
N GLN A 97 -4.63 -0.41 -1.12
CA GLN A 97 -5.47 0.24 -2.13
C GLN A 97 -6.97 0.04 -1.85
N ALA A 98 -7.38 -1.14 -1.41
CA ALA A 98 -8.76 -1.39 -1.01
C ALA A 98 -9.17 -0.53 0.17
N LYS A 99 -8.30 -0.37 1.17
CA LYS A 99 -8.52 0.53 2.31
C LYS A 99 -8.64 1.99 1.87
N ALA A 100 -7.75 2.46 0.99
CA ALA A 100 -7.81 3.80 0.44
C ALA A 100 -9.11 4.05 -0.37
N LEU A 101 -9.55 3.07 -1.18
CA LEU A 101 -10.81 3.13 -1.92
C LEU A 101 -12.02 3.21 -1.00
N VAL A 102 -12.07 2.42 0.08
CA VAL A 102 -13.16 2.47 1.06
C VAL A 102 -13.21 3.81 1.76
N ALA A 103 -12.07 4.36 2.18
CA ALA A 103 -11.99 5.69 2.78
C ALA A 103 -12.46 6.78 1.80
N PHE A 104 -12.00 6.72 0.55
CA PHE A 104 -12.42 7.63 -0.53
C PHE A 104 -13.93 7.58 -0.74
N MET A 105 -14.53 6.39 -0.85
CA MET A 105 -15.97 6.22 -1.04
C MET A 105 -16.78 6.76 0.14
N LYS A 106 -16.31 6.59 1.37
CA LYS A 106 -16.96 7.15 2.57
C LYS A 106 -16.98 8.68 2.55
N LEU A 107 -15.87 9.30 2.09
CA LEU A 107 -15.76 10.76 1.94
C LEU A 107 -16.67 11.31 0.83
N GLN A 108 -16.88 10.55 -0.25
CA GLN A 108 -17.72 10.98 -1.36
C GLN A 108 -19.21 10.91 -1.06
N LYS A 109 -19.61 10.06 -0.11
CA LYS A 109 -21.02 9.83 0.23
C LYS A 109 -21.50 10.84 1.29
N HIS A 110 -21.61 12.08 0.93
CA HIS A 110 -22.23 13.16 1.75
C HIS A 110 -23.52 13.66 1.14
#